data_2b9a810ce5e5ea166bb0fc8c9763732a
#
_entry.id   2b9a810ce5e5ea166bb0fc8c9763732a
#
_cell.length_a   1.000
_cell.length_b   1.000
_cell.length_c   1.000
_cell.angle_alpha   90.00
_cell.angle_beta   90.00
_cell.angle_gamma   90.00
#
_symmetry.space_group_name_H-M   'P 1'
#
loop_
_entity.id
_entity.type
_entity.pdbx_description
1 polymer ?
#
loop_
_entity_poly.entity_id
_entity_poly.type
_entity_poly.pdbx_seq_one_letter_code
_entity_poly.pdbx_strand_id
1 'polypeptide(L)'
;MAMQAGATYVCPLVGRLQDQGHDALDLVAQIVDAVNHYGYNTKVMFSSVRTMEHIRNALNLGVHTITVPLKIMKQLTENHFTTVGTDQFIQDTRLMTVRVKEALSGVNPIVAADTNLAEAIVKMTEYGFGAITVVNADGSLKGVFTDGDLRRKLTSDGRDVLGKNIGDFTYNQPIAIEGGALLNEAAGLFKSTKVDTILVTENGKPIGMLDIQDLEA
;
A
#
# COMPACT_ATOMS: atom_id res chain seq x y z
N MET A 1 -45.79 28.05 -18.86
CA MET A 1 -46.87 27.10 -19.16
C MET A 1 -46.88 25.90 -18.20
N ALA A 2 -45.86 25.03 -18.12
CA ALA A 2 -45.91 23.88 -17.21
C ALA A 2 -46.10 24.27 -15.73
N MET A 3 -45.36 25.27 -15.23
CA MET A 3 -45.49 25.81 -13.87
C MET A 3 -46.89 26.38 -13.60
N GLN A 4 -47.45 27.12 -14.56
CA GLN A 4 -48.82 27.68 -14.47
C GLN A 4 -49.89 26.58 -14.47
N ALA A 5 -49.60 25.44 -15.10
CA ALA A 5 -50.51 24.28 -15.11
C ALA A 5 -50.36 23.42 -13.82
N GLY A 6 -49.55 23.84 -12.84
CA GLY A 6 -49.41 23.16 -11.57
C GLY A 6 -48.43 21.97 -11.58
N ALA A 7 -47.47 21.94 -12.51
CA ALA A 7 -46.47 20.90 -12.53
C ALA A 7 -45.66 20.88 -11.23
N THR A 8 -45.53 19.72 -10.59
CA THR A 8 -44.73 19.54 -9.37
C THR A 8 -43.26 19.73 -9.65
N TYR A 9 -42.77 19.27 -10.81
CA TYR A 9 -41.39 19.39 -11.24
C TYR A 9 -41.27 19.88 -12.68
N VAL A 10 -40.24 20.68 -12.95
CA VAL A 10 -39.73 20.96 -14.30
C VAL A 10 -38.33 20.41 -14.39
N CYS A 11 -38.03 19.66 -15.46
CA CYS A 11 -36.82 18.84 -15.57
C CYS A 11 -36.02 19.20 -16.83
N PRO A 12 -35.23 20.28 -16.84
CA PRO A 12 -34.33 20.57 -17.95
C PRO A 12 -33.28 19.44 -18.08
N LEU A 13 -33.15 18.91 -19.29
CA LEU A 13 -32.22 17.83 -19.61
C LEU A 13 -30.84 18.42 -19.98
N VAL A 14 -30.15 18.95 -19.01
CA VAL A 14 -28.95 19.79 -19.17
C VAL A 14 -27.88 19.14 -20.07
N GLY A 15 -27.43 17.94 -19.75
CA GLY A 15 -26.41 17.28 -20.56
C GLY A 15 -26.84 17.05 -22.02
N ARG A 16 -28.15 16.79 -22.25
CA ARG A 16 -28.68 16.60 -23.59
C ARG A 16 -28.78 17.91 -24.37
N LEU A 17 -29.14 19.01 -23.71
CA LEU A 17 -29.16 20.33 -24.29
C LEU A 17 -27.77 20.81 -24.67
N GLN A 18 -26.81 20.60 -23.82
CA GLN A 18 -25.39 20.92 -24.09
C GLN A 18 -24.83 20.09 -25.26
N ASP A 19 -25.20 18.82 -25.41
CA ASP A 19 -24.82 18.02 -26.58
C ASP A 19 -25.34 18.65 -27.91
N GLN A 20 -26.42 19.42 -27.84
CA GLN A 20 -26.99 20.14 -28.97
C GLN A 20 -26.45 21.58 -29.11
N GLY A 21 -25.49 21.97 -28.29
CA GLY A 21 -24.86 23.29 -28.32
C GLY A 21 -25.65 24.41 -27.63
N HIS A 22 -26.68 24.08 -26.84
CA HIS A 22 -27.45 25.09 -26.11
C HIS A 22 -26.77 25.46 -24.79
N ASP A 23 -26.90 26.72 -24.38
CA ASP A 23 -26.52 27.15 -23.02
C ASP A 23 -27.58 26.67 -22.02
N ALA A 24 -27.45 25.43 -21.63
CA ALA A 24 -28.38 24.79 -20.72
C ALA A 24 -28.29 25.31 -19.29
N LEU A 25 -27.12 25.85 -18.87
CA LEU A 25 -26.96 26.39 -17.51
C LEU A 25 -27.70 27.73 -17.37
N ASP A 26 -27.61 28.59 -18.36
CA ASP A 26 -28.38 29.83 -18.39
C ASP A 26 -29.90 29.54 -18.39
N LEU A 27 -30.36 28.56 -19.18
CA LEU A 27 -31.76 28.11 -19.16
C LEU A 27 -32.19 27.64 -17.76
N VAL A 28 -31.37 26.87 -17.04
CA VAL A 28 -31.71 26.43 -15.67
C VAL A 28 -31.77 27.63 -14.72
N ALA A 29 -30.84 28.59 -14.83
CA ALA A 29 -30.88 29.82 -14.04
C ALA A 29 -32.18 30.58 -14.24
N GLN A 30 -32.58 30.80 -15.49
CA GLN A 30 -33.85 31.46 -15.83
C GLN A 30 -35.07 30.71 -15.27
N ILE A 31 -35.05 29.36 -15.29
CA ILE A 31 -36.15 28.56 -14.72
C ILE A 31 -36.21 28.74 -13.20
N VAL A 32 -35.05 28.71 -12.49
CA VAL A 32 -34.98 28.90 -11.04
C VAL A 32 -35.46 30.31 -10.68
N ASP A 33 -35.02 31.31 -11.41
CA ASP A 33 -35.45 32.70 -11.21
C ASP A 33 -36.95 32.88 -11.43
N ALA A 34 -37.52 32.26 -12.46
CA ALA A 34 -38.96 32.31 -12.70
C ALA A 34 -39.74 31.62 -11.58
N VAL A 35 -39.31 30.49 -11.07
CA VAL A 35 -39.96 29.82 -9.92
C VAL A 35 -39.97 30.73 -8.71
N ASN A 36 -38.85 31.36 -8.41
CA ASN A 36 -38.71 32.25 -7.24
C ASN A 36 -39.51 33.56 -7.43
N HIS A 37 -39.39 34.20 -8.59
CA HIS A 37 -40.01 35.48 -8.88
C HIS A 37 -41.53 35.42 -8.83
N TYR A 38 -42.14 34.38 -9.42
CA TYR A 38 -43.58 34.20 -9.49
C TYR A 38 -44.14 33.37 -8.33
N GLY A 39 -43.33 32.89 -7.42
CA GLY A 39 -43.77 32.11 -6.26
C GLY A 39 -44.41 30.77 -6.60
N TYR A 40 -43.96 30.09 -7.67
CA TYR A 40 -44.49 28.78 -8.04
C TYR A 40 -44.09 27.69 -7.03
N ASN A 41 -45.02 26.80 -6.70
CA ASN A 41 -44.75 25.60 -5.92
C ASN A 41 -43.98 24.52 -6.71
N THR A 42 -43.66 24.79 -7.97
CA THR A 42 -42.90 23.88 -8.86
C THR A 42 -41.44 23.79 -8.42
N LYS A 43 -40.92 22.57 -8.38
CA LYS A 43 -39.53 22.32 -8.09
C LYS A 43 -38.72 22.13 -9.37
N VAL A 44 -37.47 22.58 -9.38
CA VAL A 44 -36.58 22.43 -10.52
C VAL A 44 -35.67 21.21 -10.26
N MET A 45 -35.70 20.29 -11.23
CA MET A 45 -34.87 19.08 -11.21
C MET A 45 -33.80 19.16 -12.30
N PHE A 46 -32.51 19.25 -11.92
CA PHE A 46 -31.41 19.23 -12.86
C PHE A 46 -31.19 17.79 -13.35
N SER A 47 -31.42 17.54 -14.63
CA SER A 47 -31.44 16.19 -15.20
C SER A 47 -30.39 16.00 -16.29
N SER A 48 -30.10 14.75 -16.64
CA SER A 48 -29.10 14.40 -17.66
C SER A 48 -27.68 14.80 -17.26
N VAL A 49 -27.32 14.58 -15.98
CA VAL A 49 -25.98 14.80 -15.45
C VAL A 49 -24.98 13.84 -16.09
N ARG A 50 -23.83 14.37 -16.53
CA ARG A 50 -22.77 13.59 -17.19
C ARG A 50 -21.39 13.76 -16.58
N THR A 51 -21.20 14.81 -15.79
CA THR A 51 -19.89 15.15 -15.19
C THR A 51 -20.06 15.60 -13.75
N MET A 52 -18.99 15.59 -12.99
CA MET A 52 -18.91 16.15 -11.64
C MET A 52 -19.20 17.66 -11.64
N GLU A 53 -18.82 18.35 -12.71
CA GLU A 53 -19.08 19.77 -12.88
C GLU A 53 -20.58 20.08 -12.94
N HIS A 54 -21.38 19.22 -13.56
CA HIS A 54 -22.85 19.38 -13.57
C HIS A 54 -23.43 19.37 -12.15
N ILE A 55 -22.88 18.55 -11.24
CA ILE A 55 -23.35 18.52 -9.85
C ILE A 55 -23.03 19.84 -9.14
N ARG A 56 -21.81 20.35 -9.31
CA ARG A 56 -21.41 21.64 -8.75
C ARG A 56 -22.27 22.79 -9.31
N ASN A 57 -22.50 22.78 -10.63
CA ASN A 57 -23.35 23.78 -11.28
C ASN A 57 -24.79 23.72 -10.78
N ALA A 58 -25.34 22.53 -10.57
CA ALA A 58 -26.69 22.35 -10.01
C ALA A 58 -26.80 22.96 -8.60
N LEU A 59 -25.81 22.76 -7.74
CA LEU A 59 -25.75 23.37 -6.41
C LEU A 59 -25.67 24.89 -6.49
N ASN A 60 -24.80 25.43 -7.34
CA ASN A 60 -24.63 26.87 -7.51
C ASN A 60 -25.87 27.57 -8.06
N LEU A 61 -26.63 26.89 -8.92
CA LEU A 61 -27.88 27.39 -9.51
C LEU A 61 -29.08 27.28 -8.57
N GLY A 62 -28.94 26.66 -7.41
CA GLY A 62 -29.98 26.54 -6.41
C GLY A 62 -31.16 25.67 -6.84
N VAL A 63 -30.93 24.63 -7.65
CA VAL A 63 -32.00 23.69 -8.03
C VAL A 63 -32.45 22.85 -6.84
N HIS A 64 -33.67 22.36 -6.86
CA HIS A 64 -34.26 21.63 -5.74
C HIS A 64 -33.82 20.15 -5.68
N THR A 65 -33.59 19.55 -6.83
CA THR A 65 -33.20 18.15 -6.94
C THR A 65 -32.32 17.93 -8.17
N ILE A 66 -31.63 16.80 -8.19
CA ILE A 66 -30.72 16.42 -9.28
C ILE A 66 -30.78 14.90 -9.51
N THR A 67 -30.74 14.47 -10.76
CA THR A 67 -30.58 13.05 -11.11
C THR A 67 -29.11 12.75 -11.39
N VAL A 68 -28.49 11.87 -10.59
CA VAL A 68 -27.08 11.56 -10.73
C VAL A 68 -26.91 10.10 -11.14
N PRO A 69 -26.28 9.80 -12.30
CA PRO A 69 -25.91 8.43 -12.65
C PRO A 69 -24.96 7.82 -11.64
N LEU A 70 -25.10 6.51 -11.37
CA LEU A 70 -24.27 5.80 -10.40
C LEU A 70 -22.76 5.97 -10.68
N LYS A 71 -22.36 5.98 -11.96
CA LYS A 71 -20.97 6.21 -12.36
C LYS A 71 -20.43 7.56 -11.85
N ILE A 72 -21.22 8.61 -11.95
CA ILE A 72 -20.83 9.95 -11.47
C ILE A 72 -20.90 10.02 -9.95
N MET A 73 -21.87 9.35 -9.33
CA MET A 73 -21.99 9.31 -7.88
C MET A 73 -20.77 8.63 -7.22
N LYS A 74 -20.24 7.57 -7.81
CA LYS A 74 -19.00 6.93 -7.34
C LYS A 74 -17.82 7.90 -7.37
N GLN A 75 -17.71 8.74 -8.40
CA GLN A 75 -16.64 9.73 -8.52
C GLN A 75 -16.70 10.84 -7.45
N LEU A 76 -17.86 11.06 -6.81
CA LEU A 76 -17.98 12.03 -5.71
C LEU A 76 -17.17 11.63 -4.48
N THR A 77 -16.98 10.34 -4.25
CA THR A 77 -16.24 9.77 -3.11
C THR A 77 -14.78 9.47 -3.46
N GLU A 78 -14.45 9.46 -4.75
CA GLU A 78 -13.09 9.20 -5.25
C GLU A 78 -12.39 10.54 -5.50
N ASN A 79 -11.52 10.95 -4.57
CA ASN A 79 -10.62 12.07 -4.79
C ASN A 79 -9.20 11.54 -4.97
N HIS A 80 -8.72 11.49 -6.20
CA HIS A 80 -7.38 11.01 -6.54
C HIS A 80 -6.29 11.69 -5.70
N PHE A 81 -6.36 13.00 -5.51
CA PHE A 81 -5.37 13.73 -4.69
C PHE A 81 -5.44 13.36 -3.21
N THR A 82 -6.64 13.11 -2.67
CA THR A 82 -6.81 12.65 -1.30
C THR A 82 -6.26 11.22 -1.15
N THR A 83 -6.55 10.34 -2.09
CA THR A 83 -6.03 8.96 -2.09
C THR A 83 -4.51 8.96 -2.15
N VAL A 84 -3.91 9.66 -3.13
CA VAL A 84 -2.44 9.77 -3.26
C VAL A 84 -1.82 10.38 -2.00
N GLY A 85 -2.42 11.43 -1.44
CA GLY A 85 -1.93 12.06 -0.21
C GLY A 85 -2.03 11.14 1.00
N THR A 86 -3.10 10.35 1.10
CA THR A 86 -3.29 9.38 2.19
C THR A 86 -2.30 8.21 2.05
N ASP A 87 -2.14 7.67 0.85
CA ASP A 87 -1.19 6.58 0.60
C ASP A 87 0.24 7.03 0.89
N GLN A 88 0.62 8.23 0.44
CA GLN A 88 1.92 8.82 0.77
C GLN A 88 2.11 9.00 2.28
N PHE A 89 1.09 9.50 2.98
CA PHE A 89 1.15 9.66 4.44
C PHE A 89 1.29 8.31 5.16
N ILE A 90 0.56 7.27 4.70
CA ILE A 90 0.67 5.92 5.25
C ILE A 90 2.08 5.37 5.03
N GLN A 91 2.66 5.53 3.84
CA GLN A 91 4.03 5.11 3.55
C GLN A 91 5.05 5.88 4.40
N ASP A 92 4.93 7.20 4.46
CA ASP A 92 5.84 8.04 5.25
C ASP A 92 5.78 7.75 6.76
N THR A 93 4.61 7.37 7.28
CA THR A 93 4.42 7.05 8.70
C THR A 93 4.69 5.59 9.03
N ARG A 94 4.66 4.67 8.07
CA ARG A 94 4.87 3.24 8.27
C ARG A 94 6.19 2.96 9.00
N LEU A 95 7.28 3.56 8.56
CA LEU A 95 8.58 3.39 9.18
C LEU A 95 8.62 3.83 10.66
N MET A 96 7.74 4.76 11.04
CA MET A 96 7.65 5.31 12.40
C MET A 96 6.63 4.62 13.30
N THR A 97 5.76 3.78 12.75
CA THR A 97 4.63 3.20 13.49
C THR A 97 4.66 1.68 13.52
N VAL A 98 5.19 1.04 12.48
CA VAL A 98 5.23 -0.42 12.35
C VAL A 98 6.49 -0.97 13.02
N ARG A 99 6.33 -2.06 13.79
CA ARG A 99 7.45 -2.78 14.40
C ARG A 99 8.05 -3.76 13.41
N VAL A 100 9.36 -3.98 13.53
CA VAL A 100 10.12 -4.91 12.68
C VAL A 100 9.46 -6.29 12.59
N LYS A 101 8.99 -6.85 13.71
CA LYS A 101 8.34 -8.16 13.71
C LYS A 101 7.02 -8.23 12.94
N GLU A 102 6.34 -7.10 12.78
CA GLU A 102 5.05 -7.00 12.06
C GLU A 102 5.27 -6.95 10.54
N ALA A 103 6.48 -6.58 10.11
CA ALA A 103 6.88 -6.53 8.70
C ALA A 103 7.49 -7.85 8.20
N LEU A 104 7.76 -8.82 9.08
CA LEU A 104 8.30 -10.11 8.66
C LEU A 104 7.30 -10.86 7.78
N SER A 105 7.78 -11.49 6.71
CA SER A 105 6.99 -12.32 5.79
C SER A 105 6.45 -13.62 6.43
N GLY A 106 6.76 -13.88 7.71
CA GLY A 106 6.42 -15.12 8.42
C GLY A 106 7.34 -16.28 8.08
N VAL A 107 8.30 -16.10 7.19
CA VAL A 107 9.31 -17.11 6.84
C VAL A 107 10.54 -16.90 7.70
N ASN A 108 10.95 -17.93 8.42
CA ASN A 108 12.16 -17.89 9.24
C ASN A 108 13.16 -18.95 8.75
N PRO A 109 14.15 -18.58 7.92
CA PRO A 109 15.11 -19.50 7.35
C PRO A 109 16.12 -19.93 8.40
N ILE A 110 15.79 -20.94 9.20
CA ILE A 110 16.62 -21.49 10.28
C ILE A 110 17.06 -22.92 9.96
N VAL A 111 18.31 -23.23 10.27
CA VAL A 111 18.85 -24.59 10.30
C VAL A 111 19.64 -24.83 11.60
N ALA A 112 19.66 -26.07 12.04
CA ALA A 112 20.50 -26.50 13.16
C ALA A 112 21.99 -26.55 12.75
N ALA A 113 22.88 -26.37 13.70
CA ALA A 113 24.32 -26.35 13.45
C ALA A 113 24.86 -27.67 12.88
N ASP A 114 24.21 -28.79 13.13
CA ASP A 114 24.55 -30.11 12.59
C ASP A 114 24.01 -30.38 11.19
N THR A 115 23.26 -29.43 10.58
CA THR A 115 22.78 -29.54 9.22
C THR A 115 23.93 -29.54 8.22
N ASN A 116 23.86 -30.42 7.23
CA ASN A 116 24.82 -30.46 6.13
C ASN A 116 24.71 -29.19 5.26
N LEU A 117 25.87 -28.66 4.83
CA LEU A 117 25.91 -27.43 4.04
C LEU A 117 25.11 -27.53 2.75
N ALA A 118 25.12 -28.68 2.06
CA ALA A 118 24.32 -28.85 0.84
C ALA A 118 22.82 -28.74 1.11
N GLU A 119 22.31 -29.30 2.21
CA GLU A 119 20.92 -29.15 2.65
C GLU A 119 20.59 -27.70 3.02
N ALA A 120 21.49 -27.03 3.72
CA ALA A 120 21.31 -25.63 4.09
C ALA A 120 21.20 -24.72 2.85
N ILE A 121 21.98 -24.98 1.79
CA ILE A 121 21.91 -24.25 0.51
C ILE A 121 20.55 -24.45 -0.17
N VAL A 122 20.02 -25.66 -0.16
CA VAL A 122 18.67 -25.93 -0.70
C VAL A 122 17.63 -25.08 0.02
N LYS A 123 17.67 -25.06 1.35
CA LYS A 123 16.76 -24.23 2.16
C LYS A 123 16.96 -22.73 1.91
N MET A 124 18.18 -22.23 1.79
CA MET A 124 18.45 -20.83 1.41
C MET A 124 17.77 -20.46 0.10
N THR A 125 17.82 -21.35 -0.90
CA THR A 125 17.22 -21.14 -2.21
C THR A 125 15.69 -21.15 -2.12
N GLU A 126 15.11 -22.06 -1.34
CA GLU A 126 13.66 -22.17 -1.13
C GLU A 126 13.09 -20.91 -0.46
N TYR A 127 13.81 -20.34 0.48
CA TYR A 127 13.37 -19.14 1.20
C TYR A 127 13.68 -17.83 0.47
N GLY A 128 14.60 -17.82 -0.49
CA GLY A 128 14.90 -16.67 -1.35
C GLY A 128 15.65 -15.51 -0.70
N PHE A 129 16.13 -15.65 0.55
CA PHE A 129 16.81 -14.55 1.26
C PHE A 129 18.32 -14.45 0.95
N GLY A 130 18.92 -15.41 0.21
CA GLY A 130 20.37 -15.46 0.02
C GLY A 130 21.17 -15.61 1.32
N ALA A 131 20.50 -15.91 2.43
CA ALA A 131 21.06 -16.10 3.76
C ALA A 131 20.23 -17.11 4.56
N ILE A 132 20.85 -17.78 5.54
CA ILE A 132 20.18 -18.70 6.45
C ILE A 132 20.72 -18.53 7.87
N THR A 133 19.84 -18.58 8.85
CA THR A 133 20.20 -18.51 10.27
C THR A 133 20.62 -19.89 10.78
N VAL A 134 21.75 -19.95 11.44
CA VAL A 134 22.28 -21.17 12.07
C VAL A 134 22.07 -21.07 13.58
N VAL A 135 21.41 -22.07 14.16
CA VAL A 135 21.15 -22.13 15.60
C VAL A 135 21.82 -23.31 16.26
N ASN A 136 22.12 -23.15 17.52
CA ASN A 136 22.59 -24.22 18.39
C ASN A 136 21.44 -25.16 18.78
N ALA A 137 21.73 -26.28 19.42
CA ALA A 137 20.74 -27.25 19.86
C ALA A 137 19.71 -26.67 20.87
N ASP A 138 20.07 -25.63 21.61
CA ASP A 138 19.20 -24.90 22.54
C ASP A 138 18.35 -23.81 21.87
N GLY A 139 18.47 -23.65 20.53
CA GLY A 139 17.78 -22.63 19.75
C GLY A 139 18.42 -21.24 19.81
N SER A 140 19.57 -21.09 20.49
CA SER A 140 20.33 -19.85 20.50
C SER A 140 21.01 -19.60 19.15
N LEU A 141 21.17 -18.32 18.81
CA LEU A 141 21.83 -17.92 17.58
C LEU A 141 23.31 -18.36 17.58
N LYS A 142 23.73 -19.10 16.56
CA LYS A 142 25.12 -19.40 16.28
C LYS A 142 25.73 -18.43 15.27
N GLY A 143 24.98 -18.10 14.21
CA GLY A 143 25.41 -17.18 13.19
C GLY A 143 24.44 -17.11 12.01
N VAL A 144 24.83 -16.36 10.99
CA VAL A 144 24.13 -16.30 9.71
C VAL A 144 25.11 -16.70 8.62
N PHE A 145 24.70 -17.61 7.74
CA PHE A 145 25.45 -18.04 6.57
C PHE A 145 24.82 -17.44 5.31
N THR A 146 25.64 -16.84 4.47
CA THR A 146 25.20 -16.10 3.28
C THR A 146 25.76 -16.71 2.00
N ASP A 147 25.18 -16.33 0.83
CA ASP A 147 25.75 -16.67 -0.49
C ASP A 147 27.20 -16.20 -0.65
N GLY A 148 27.57 -15.09 -0.02
CA GLY A 148 28.94 -14.60 0.00
C GLY A 148 29.86 -15.55 0.76
N ASP A 149 29.40 -16.13 1.88
CA ASP A 149 30.15 -17.11 2.65
C ASP A 149 30.32 -18.41 1.86
N LEU A 150 29.25 -18.86 1.20
CA LEU A 150 29.30 -20.04 0.33
C LEU A 150 30.36 -19.89 -0.76
N ARG A 151 30.35 -18.76 -1.48
CA ARG A 151 31.33 -18.51 -2.55
C ARG A 151 32.77 -18.51 -2.01
N ARG A 152 32.99 -17.84 -0.88
CA ARG A 152 34.32 -17.83 -0.23
C ARG A 152 34.79 -19.24 0.16
N LYS A 153 33.89 -20.03 0.75
CA LYS A 153 34.18 -21.40 1.19
C LYS A 153 34.44 -22.35 0.01
N LEU A 154 33.67 -22.27 -1.06
CA LEU A 154 33.90 -23.04 -2.27
C LEU A 154 35.24 -22.68 -2.94
N THR A 155 35.66 -21.43 -2.86
CA THR A 155 36.92 -20.97 -3.41
C THR A 155 38.12 -21.46 -2.59
N SER A 156 38.00 -21.45 -1.24
CA SER A 156 39.13 -21.85 -0.34
C SER A 156 39.22 -23.35 -0.15
N ASP A 157 38.12 -24.05 0.06
CA ASP A 157 38.06 -25.44 0.54
C ASP A 157 37.62 -26.42 -0.57
N GLY A 158 37.25 -25.91 -1.75
CA GLY A 158 36.75 -26.72 -2.87
C GLY A 158 35.36 -27.31 -2.59
N ARG A 159 34.99 -28.33 -3.40
CA ARG A 159 33.65 -28.96 -3.32
C ARG A 159 33.43 -29.81 -2.07
N ASP A 160 34.51 -30.26 -1.42
CA ASP A 160 34.43 -31.11 -0.22
C ASP A 160 33.74 -30.37 0.96
N VAL A 161 33.68 -29.05 0.91
CA VAL A 161 33.00 -28.23 1.89
C VAL A 161 31.51 -28.56 1.99
N LEU A 162 30.88 -29.01 0.89
CA LEU A 162 29.43 -29.29 0.84
C LEU A 162 29.02 -30.46 1.76
N GLY A 163 29.96 -31.35 2.10
CA GLY A 163 29.74 -32.47 3.04
C GLY A 163 29.90 -32.11 4.50
N LYS A 164 30.41 -30.92 4.84
CA LYS A 164 30.60 -30.48 6.21
C LYS A 164 29.33 -29.95 6.84
N ASN A 165 29.23 -30.02 8.16
CA ASN A 165 28.12 -29.39 8.88
C ASN A 165 28.26 -27.87 8.84
N ILE A 166 27.15 -27.17 8.67
CA ILE A 166 27.13 -25.71 8.60
C ILE A 166 27.66 -25.10 9.91
N GLY A 167 27.44 -25.76 11.03
CA GLY A 167 27.93 -25.35 12.33
C GLY A 167 29.46 -25.41 12.54
N ASP A 168 30.19 -26.07 11.65
CA ASP A 168 31.68 -26.17 11.73
C ASP A 168 32.38 -24.91 11.22
N PHE A 169 31.63 -23.99 10.60
CA PHE A 169 32.18 -22.74 10.10
C PHE A 169 32.24 -21.67 11.19
N THR A 170 33.18 -20.75 11.01
CA THR A 170 33.28 -19.55 11.84
C THR A 170 32.37 -18.47 11.23
N TYR A 171 31.57 -17.85 12.07
CA TYR A 171 30.63 -16.79 11.68
C TYR A 171 31.10 -15.44 12.24
N ASN A 172 30.93 -14.40 11.45
CA ASN A 172 30.91 -13.05 11.98
C ASN A 172 29.63 -12.84 12.78
N GLN A 173 29.64 -11.90 13.72
CA GLN A 173 28.38 -11.51 14.36
C GLN A 173 27.44 -10.96 13.31
N PRO A 174 26.23 -11.52 13.18
CA PRO A 174 25.26 -11.01 12.23
C PRO A 174 24.78 -9.63 12.65
N ILE A 175 24.44 -8.82 11.67
CA ILE A 175 23.70 -7.59 11.90
C ILE A 175 22.29 -7.99 12.30
N ALA A 176 21.89 -7.62 13.51
CA ALA A 176 20.62 -8.02 14.09
C ALA A 176 19.87 -6.82 14.67
N ILE A 177 18.56 -6.93 14.69
CA ILE A 177 17.66 -5.96 15.28
C ILE A 177 16.60 -6.68 16.12
N GLU A 178 16.16 -6.08 17.22
CA GLU A 178 15.05 -6.61 18.01
C GLU A 178 13.71 -6.42 17.29
N GLY A 179 12.86 -7.46 17.29
CA GLY A 179 11.56 -7.43 16.63
C GLY A 179 10.60 -6.36 17.18
N GLY A 180 10.86 -5.86 18.39
CA GLY A 180 10.13 -4.75 19.00
C GLY A 180 10.55 -3.36 18.52
N ALA A 181 11.68 -3.22 17.82
CA ALA A 181 12.16 -1.97 17.25
C ALA A 181 11.22 -1.48 16.12
N LEU A 182 11.29 -0.20 15.79
CA LEU A 182 10.52 0.37 14.69
C LEU A 182 11.24 0.17 13.34
N LEU A 183 10.49 0.18 12.25
CA LEU A 183 11.07 0.01 10.91
C LEU A 183 12.06 1.11 10.53
N ASN A 184 11.94 2.33 11.07
CA ASN A 184 12.90 3.41 10.83
C ASN A 184 14.29 3.09 11.41
N GLU A 185 14.34 2.35 12.53
CA GLU A 185 15.62 1.88 13.11
C GLU A 185 16.27 0.84 12.19
N ALA A 186 15.46 -0.09 11.63
CA ALA A 186 15.94 -1.03 10.62
C ALA A 186 16.43 -0.31 9.36
N ALA A 187 15.69 0.70 8.86
CA ALA A 187 16.11 1.51 7.71
C ALA A 187 17.44 2.22 7.97
N GLY A 188 17.66 2.76 9.18
CA GLY A 188 18.92 3.34 9.60
C GLY A 188 20.07 2.31 9.59
N LEU A 189 19.77 1.08 10.02
CA LEU A 189 20.74 -0.01 10.08
C LEU A 189 21.12 -0.49 8.66
N PHE A 190 20.19 -0.68 7.75
CA PHE A 190 20.44 -0.98 6.34
C PHE A 190 21.34 0.08 5.69
N LYS A 191 21.03 1.36 5.89
CA LYS A 191 21.81 2.47 5.34
C LYS A 191 23.24 2.54 5.85
N SER A 192 23.45 2.24 7.14
CA SER A 192 24.77 2.31 7.77
C SER A 192 25.65 1.10 7.46
N THR A 193 25.08 -0.08 7.32
CA THR A 193 25.79 -1.35 7.18
C THR A 193 25.91 -1.82 5.73
N LYS A 194 25.06 -1.29 4.83
CA LYS A 194 25.02 -1.66 3.40
C LYS A 194 24.79 -3.15 3.17
N VAL A 195 23.97 -3.77 3.99
CA VAL A 195 23.49 -5.15 3.82
C VAL A 195 22.07 -5.12 3.25
N ASP A 196 21.67 -6.19 2.58
CA ASP A 196 20.34 -6.33 2.02
C ASP A 196 19.38 -7.03 2.98
N THR A 197 19.92 -7.78 3.95
CA THR A 197 19.12 -8.58 4.90
C THR A 197 19.65 -8.40 6.32
N ILE A 198 18.74 -8.24 7.29
CA ILE A 198 19.04 -8.10 8.73
C ILE A 198 18.34 -9.23 9.48
N LEU A 199 19.04 -9.83 10.43
CA LEU A 199 18.47 -10.82 11.33
C LEU A 199 17.56 -10.14 12.34
N VAL A 200 16.36 -10.69 12.54
CA VAL A 200 15.42 -10.20 13.55
C VAL A 200 15.42 -11.17 14.73
N THR A 201 15.59 -10.61 15.93
CA THR A 201 15.64 -11.38 17.18
C THR A 201 14.52 -10.96 18.13
N GLU A 202 14.11 -11.88 18.99
CA GLU A 202 13.25 -11.60 20.14
C GLU A 202 13.81 -12.35 21.36
N ASN A 203 14.19 -11.60 22.39
CA ASN A 203 14.84 -12.15 23.59
C ASN A 203 16.10 -12.98 23.25
N GLY A 204 16.90 -12.53 22.29
CA GLY A 204 18.13 -13.20 21.87
C GLY A 204 17.95 -14.44 20.99
N LYS A 205 16.70 -14.78 20.61
CA LYS A 205 16.41 -15.86 19.67
C LYS A 205 16.03 -15.31 18.30
N PRO A 206 16.49 -15.93 17.20
CA PRO A 206 16.11 -15.51 15.86
C PRO A 206 14.62 -15.83 15.59
N ILE A 207 13.88 -14.83 15.13
CA ILE A 207 12.44 -14.95 14.77
C ILE A 207 12.17 -14.77 13.28
N GLY A 208 13.14 -14.27 12.52
CA GLY A 208 13.02 -14.07 11.06
C GLY A 208 14.18 -13.30 10.50
N MET A 209 14.08 -13.04 9.20
CA MET A 209 14.95 -12.12 8.48
C MET A 209 14.10 -11.02 7.85
N LEU A 210 14.59 -9.80 7.91
CA LEU A 210 14.01 -8.62 7.27
C LEU A 210 14.86 -8.28 6.05
N ASP A 211 14.25 -8.24 4.88
CA ASP A 211 14.86 -7.75 3.65
C ASP A 211 14.65 -6.24 3.51
N ILE A 212 15.55 -5.55 2.82
CA ILE A 212 15.42 -4.11 2.58
C ILE A 212 14.13 -3.77 1.83
N GLN A 213 13.62 -4.69 0.99
CA GLN A 213 12.37 -4.55 0.25
C GLN A 213 11.13 -4.58 1.17
N ASP A 214 11.22 -5.22 2.33
CA ASP A 214 10.13 -5.27 3.31
C ASP A 214 9.83 -3.89 3.93
N LEU A 215 10.75 -2.93 3.78
CA LEU A 215 10.53 -1.54 4.21
C LEU A 215 9.50 -0.81 3.33
N GLU A 216 9.35 -1.24 2.07
CA GLU A 216 8.49 -0.61 1.06
C GLU A 216 7.17 -1.37 0.82
N ALA A 217 7.02 -2.59 1.38
CA ALA A 217 5.91 -3.51 1.13
C ALA A 217 4.55 -3.14 1.78
#